data_9cd02d187fdb78af4bcd03f1f7dee0cf
#
_entry.id   9cd02d187fdb78af4bcd03f1f7dee0cf
#
_cell.length_a   1.000
_cell.length_b   1.000
_cell.length_c   1.000
_cell.angle_alpha   90.00
_cell.angle_beta   90.00
_cell.angle_gamma   90.00
#
_symmetry.space_group_name_H-M   'P 1'
#
loop_
_entity.id
_entity.type
_entity.pdbx_description
1 polymer ?
#
loop_
_entity_poly.entity_id
_entity_poly.type
_entity_poly.pdbx_seq_one_letter_code
_entity_poly.pdbx_strand_id
1 'polypeptide(L)'
;HIYISCMEIPSKQPEMTTMEFVCRDTGIGMTEEFQKCVFEPFAQEHTGSRTKFAGTGLGMSIAKNLIEKMGGSISFESKEGAGTTFVIQVPFKIDPDADKREEQRDVSEKSIKGLHILLAEDNELNMEIAEFVLQNVGADVTKAWNGQEAVELFRKSEPGGFDIILMDIMMPVMNGYEATKMIRSLDREDAKTIPIIAMTANAFTEDRLKAKEAGMNEHIVKPLDVELLIKVIHKLVEY
;
A
#
# COMPACT_ATOMS: atom_id res chain seq x y z
N HIS A 1 -19.48 7.00 6.34
CA HIS A 1 -19.00 6.86 4.97
C HIS A 1 -17.87 7.85 4.73
N ILE A 2 -16.91 7.46 3.89
CA ILE A 2 -15.83 8.33 3.40
C ILE A 2 -15.92 8.32 1.87
N TYR A 3 -15.86 9.51 1.27
CA TYR A 3 -15.85 9.72 -0.18
C TYR A 3 -14.56 10.44 -0.55
N ILE A 4 -13.86 9.91 -1.53
CA ILE A 4 -12.64 10.53 -2.06
C ILE A 4 -12.85 10.73 -3.56
N SER A 5 -12.56 11.94 -4.05
CA SER A 5 -12.49 12.23 -5.47
C SER A 5 -11.21 12.98 -5.81
N CYS A 6 -10.73 12.77 -7.02
CA CYS A 6 -9.57 13.45 -7.57
C CYS A 6 -9.94 13.98 -8.94
N MET A 7 -9.62 15.25 -9.21
CA MET A 7 -9.85 15.87 -10.52
C MET A 7 -8.69 16.77 -10.90
N GLU A 8 -8.47 16.89 -12.20
CA GLU A 8 -7.51 17.81 -12.76
C GLU A 8 -8.18 19.18 -12.97
N ILE A 9 -7.52 20.23 -12.47
CA ILE A 9 -7.92 21.62 -12.70
C ILE A 9 -6.86 22.24 -13.62
N PRO A 10 -7.22 22.69 -14.83
CA PRO A 10 -6.30 23.33 -15.73
C PRO A 10 -5.60 24.55 -15.11
N SER A 11 -4.29 24.58 -15.18
CA SER A 11 -3.49 25.71 -14.74
C SER A 11 -3.43 26.82 -15.82
N LYS A 12 -3.21 28.06 -15.38
CA LYS A 12 -2.90 29.18 -16.31
C LYS A 12 -1.54 29.03 -16.99
N GLN A 13 -0.67 28.19 -16.47
CA GLN A 13 0.64 27.88 -17.03
C GLN A 13 0.54 26.58 -17.85
N PRO A 14 0.87 26.59 -19.15
CA PRO A 14 0.64 25.45 -20.03
C PRO A 14 1.49 24.19 -19.67
N GLU A 15 2.56 24.36 -18.89
CA GLU A 15 3.42 23.26 -18.41
C GLU A 15 3.03 22.72 -17.03
N MET A 16 1.95 23.26 -16.46
CA MET A 16 1.51 22.92 -15.10
C MET A 16 0.05 22.52 -15.11
N THR A 17 -0.29 21.58 -14.26
CA THR A 17 -1.67 21.26 -13.90
C THR A 17 -1.83 21.30 -12.39
N THR A 18 -3.05 21.40 -11.91
CA THR A 18 -3.38 21.31 -10.48
C THR A 18 -4.28 20.12 -10.26
N MET A 19 -3.84 19.21 -9.40
CA MET A 19 -4.70 18.10 -8.96
C MET A 19 -5.45 18.54 -7.71
N GLU A 20 -6.77 18.43 -7.76
CA GLU A 20 -7.66 18.66 -6.62
C GLU A 20 -8.14 17.33 -6.07
N PHE A 21 -7.87 17.12 -4.79
CA PHE A 21 -8.36 15.97 -4.03
C PHE A 21 -9.42 16.46 -3.04
N VAL A 22 -10.60 15.85 -3.08
CA VAL A 22 -11.68 16.12 -2.13
C VAL A 22 -11.89 14.87 -1.30
N CYS A 23 -11.74 15.00 0.01
CA CYS A 23 -11.99 13.93 0.97
C CYS A 23 -13.16 14.39 1.88
N ARG A 24 -14.30 13.70 1.78
CA ARG A 24 -15.50 13.98 2.56
C ARG A 24 -15.88 12.80 3.42
N ASP A 25 -16.09 13.03 4.71
CA ASP A 25 -16.66 12.06 5.63
C ASP A 25 -18.05 12.50 6.13
N THR A 26 -18.80 11.52 6.64
CA THR A 26 -20.09 11.72 7.31
C THR A 26 -19.95 11.45 8.81
N GLY A 27 -18.81 11.78 9.38
CA GLY A 27 -18.48 11.57 10.80
C GLY A 27 -19.09 12.63 11.71
N ILE A 28 -18.48 12.76 12.88
CA ILE A 28 -18.96 13.70 13.91
C ILE A 28 -18.72 15.17 13.56
N GLY A 29 -17.89 15.44 12.54
CA GLY A 29 -17.44 16.80 12.24
C GLY A 29 -16.52 17.38 13.32
N MET A 30 -16.31 18.69 13.31
CA MET A 30 -15.45 19.42 14.24
C MET A 30 -16.18 20.59 14.86
N THR A 31 -15.93 20.84 16.16
CA THR A 31 -16.41 22.02 16.87
C THR A 31 -15.76 23.28 16.30
N GLU A 32 -16.44 24.42 16.42
CA GLU A 32 -15.90 25.72 15.96
C GLU A 32 -14.56 26.09 16.65
N GLU A 33 -14.38 25.63 17.89
CA GLU A 33 -13.14 25.84 18.63
C GLU A 33 -11.99 25.01 18.04
N PHE A 34 -12.23 23.73 17.76
CA PHE A 34 -11.23 22.84 17.19
C PHE A 34 -10.86 23.21 15.74
N GLN A 35 -11.82 23.70 14.96
CA GLN A 35 -11.57 24.18 13.59
C GLN A 35 -10.50 25.28 13.53
N LYS A 36 -10.37 26.11 14.58
CA LYS A 36 -9.35 27.17 14.65
C LYS A 36 -7.93 26.65 14.79
N CYS A 37 -7.77 25.44 15.32
CA CYS A 37 -6.47 24.86 15.62
C CYS A 37 -6.23 23.48 14.96
N VAL A 38 -7.11 23.02 14.06
CA VAL A 38 -7.01 21.68 13.43
C VAL A 38 -5.65 21.41 12.76
N PHE A 39 -4.96 22.43 12.30
CA PHE A 39 -3.64 22.35 11.70
C PHE A 39 -2.48 22.64 12.66
N GLU A 40 -2.76 22.98 13.92
CA GLU A 40 -1.71 23.20 14.92
C GLU A 40 -1.11 21.86 15.37
N PRO A 41 0.21 21.79 15.59
CA PRO A 41 0.84 20.60 16.13
C PRO A 41 0.22 20.21 17.49
N PHE A 42 0.00 18.89 17.67
CA PHE A 42 -0.59 18.30 18.88
C PHE A 42 -2.05 18.69 19.15
N ALA A 43 -2.72 19.36 18.22
CA ALA A 43 -4.14 19.66 18.36
C ALA A 43 -4.97 18.37 18.35
N GLN A 44 -5.82 18.23 19.36
CA GLN A 44 -6.75 17.12 19.53
C GLN A 44 -8.07 17.65 20.05
N GLU A 45 -9.16 17.17 19.46
CA GLU A 45 -10.49 17.48 19.96
C GLU A 45 -10.81 16.56 21.16
N HIS A 46 -10.93 17.16 22.33
CA HIS A 46 -11.28 16.43 23.56
C HIS A 46 -12.79 16.13 23.60
N THR A 47 -13.23 15.13 22.89
CA THR A 47 -14.57 14.58 23.02
C THR A 47 -14.54 13.44 24.07
N GLY A 48 -14.65 13.79 25.36
CA GLY A 48 -14.95 12.89 26.49
C GLY A 48 -14.21 11.54 26.53
N SER A 49 -14.26 10.86 27.66
CA SER A 49 -13.51 9.64 28.06
C SER A 49 -13.71 8.37 27.22
N ARG A 50 -14.02 8.42 25.93
CA ARG A 50 -14.33 7.25 25.08
C ARG A 50 -13.53 7.09 23.78
N THR A 51 -12.55 7.94 23.49
CA THR A 51 -11.73 7.73 22.26
C THR A 51 -10.62 6.71 22.53
N LYS A 52 -10.87 5.44 22.15
CA LYS A 52 -9.87 4.35 22.13
C LYS A 52 -8.69 4.61 21.16
N PHE A 53 -8.72 5.68 20.39
CA PHE A 53 -7.72 6.02 19.37
C PHE A 53 -7.25 7.48 19.56
N ALA A 54 -6.46 7.71 20.60
CA ALA A 54 -5.75 8.98 20.77
C ALA A 54 -4.58 9.01 19.75
N GLY A 55 -4.77 9.68 18.63
CA GLY A 55 -3.67 10.02 17.72
C GLY A 55 -2.70 11.01 18.37
N THR A 56 -1.51 11.20 17.79
CA THR A 56 -0.51 12.16 18.30
C THR A 56 -0.88 13.63 18.08
N GLY A 57 -1.91 13.93 17.31
CA GLY A 57 -2.28 15.29 16.89
C GLY A 57 -1.29 15.93 15.91
N LEU A 58 -0.38 15.15 15.32
CA LEU A 58 0.62 15.66 14.37
C LEU A 58 0.21 15.50 12.90
N GLY A 59 -0.70 14.59 12.59
CA GLY A 59 -1.03 14.22 11.20
C GLY A 59 -1.47 15.41 10.34
N MET A 60 -2.40 16.22 10.82
CA MET A 60 -2.93 17.37 10.05
C MET A 60 -1.91 18.49 9.87
N SER A 61 -1.08 18.77 10.87
CA SER A 61 -0.01 19.77 10.78
C SER A 61 1.09 19.32 9.79
N ILE A 62 1.45 18.04 9.81
CA ILE A 62 2.40 17.46 8.85
C ILE A 62 1.83 17.52 7.42
N ALA A 63 0.59 17.10 7.23
CA ALA A 63 -0.08 17.13 5.93
C ALA A 63 -0.11 18.55 5.34
N LYS A 64 -0.53 19.55 6.13
CA LYS A 64 -0.52 20.96 5.69
C LYS A 64 0.87 21.41 5.30
N ASN A 65 1.89 21.17 6.13
CA ASN A 65 3.27 21.55 5.83
C ASN A 65 3.81 20.93 4.55
N LEU A 66 3.49 19.66 4.28
CA LEU A 66 3.92 18.98 3.07
C LEU A 66 3.22 19.56 1.84
N ILE A 67 1.91 19.78 1.89
CA ILE A 67 1.12 20.37 0.81
C ILE A 67 1.64 21.78 0.48
N GLU A 68 1.89 22.60 1.49
CA GLU A 68 2.44 23.96 1.31
C GLU A 68 3.86 23.93 0.71
N LYS A 69 4.72 22.99 1.12
CA LYS A 69 6.04 22.80 0.53
C LYS A 69 5.99 22.35 -0.94
N MET A 70 4.94 21.64 -1.33
CA MET A 70 4.67 21.30 -2.75
C MET A 70 4.06 22.45 -3.53
N GLY A 71 3.87 23.62 -2.91
CA GLY A 71 3.23 24.79 -3.54
C GLY A 71 1.71 24.68 -3.62
N GLY A 72 1.12 23.74 -2.92
CA GLY A 72 -0.32 23.51 -2.86
C GLY A 72 -1.01 24.23 -1.72
N SER A 73 -2.31 23.95 -1.57
CA SER A 73 -3.16 24.46 -0.50
C SER A 73 -4.08 23.36 0.05
N ILE A 74 -4.44 23.49 1.32
CA ILE A 74 -5.44 22.65 1.97
C ILE A 74 -6.46 23.55 2.66
N SER A 75 -7.74 23.25 2.46
CA SER A 75 -8.87 23.89 3.11
C SER A 75 -9.86 22.82 3.59
N PHE A 76 -10.81 23.22 4.44
CA PHE A 76 -11.85 22.32 4.89
C PHE A 76 -13.15 23.07 5.18
N GLU A 77 -14.24 22.32 5.13
CA GLU A 77 -15.54 22.70 5.66
C GLU A 77 -15.99 21.60 6.62
N SER A 78 -16.38 21.97 7.82
CA SER A 78 -16.84 21.03 8.83
C SER A 78 -18.00 21.60 9.63
N LYS A 79 -18.91 20.72 10.02
CA LYS A 79 -20.02 21.04 10.92
C LYS A 79 -20.20 19.89 11.90
N GLU A 80 -20.26 20.22 13.19
CA GLU A 80 -20.50 19.24 14.25
C GLU A 80 -21.79 18.44 13.96
N GLY A 81 -21.67 17.11 14.02
CA GLY A 81 -22.74 16.15 13.71
C GLY A 81 -23.01 15.91 12.21
N ALA A 82 -22.29 16.57 11.29
CA ALA A 82 -22.52 16.46 9.84
C ALA A 82 -21.31 15.98 9.02
N GLY A 83 -20.14 15.80 9.66
CA GLY A 83 -18.92 15.37 9.01
C GLY A 83 -18.01 16.51 8.57
N THR A 84 -16.99 16.17 7.81
CA THR A 84 -15.96 17.09 7.32
C THR A 84 -15.67 16.86 5.85
N THR A 85 -15.37 17.94 5.12
CA THR A 85 -14.86 17.90 3.75
C THR A 85 -13.55 18.63 3.70
N PHE A 86 -12.46 17.94 3.34
CA PHE A 86 -11.18 18.54 3.02
C PHE A 86 -11.03 18.70 1.53
N VAL A 87 -10.47 19.83 1.10
CA VAL A 87 -10.10 20.11 -0.29
C VAL A 87 -8.62 20.41 -0.33
N ILE A 88 -7.87 19.63 -1.10
CA ILE A 88 -6.43 19.73 -1.25
C ILE A 88 -6.13 20.01 -2.71
N GLN A 89 -5.35 21.05 -2.99
CA GLN A 89 -4.92 21.38 -4.34
C GLN A 89 -3.40 21.40 -4.41
N VAL A 90 -2.83 20.63 -5.33
CA VAL A 90 -1.38 20.50 -5.50
C VAL A 90 -1.02 20.74 -6.96
N PRO A 91 -0.09 21.68 -7.27
CA PRO A 91 0.37 21.91 -8.62
C PRO A 91 1.41 20.83 -9.02
N PHE A 92 1.32 20.35 -10.26
CA PHE A 92 2.25 19.40 -10.85
C PHE A 92 2.75 19.92 -12.20
N LYS A 93 3.99 19.56 -12.55
CA LYS A 93 4.47 19.73 -13.92
C LYS A 93 3.88 18.65 -14.80
N ILE A 94 3.37 19.04 -15.97
CA ILE A 94 2.95 18.10 -16.99
C ILE A 94 4.21 17.48 -17.61
N ASP A 95 4.29 16.16 -17.65
CA ASP A 95 5.34 15.46 -18.38
C ASP A 95 4.94 15.37 -19.86
N PRO A 96 5.60 16.12 -20.78
CA PRO A 96 5.22 16.13 -22.20
C PRO A 96 5.48 14.80 -22.91
N ASP A 97 6.25 13.90 -22.29
CA ASP A 97 6.59 12.59 -22.86
C ASP A 97 5.83 11.43 -22.19
N ALA A 98 4.85 11.74 -21.32
CA ALA A 98 4.06 10.71 -20.63
C ALA A 98 3.36 9.77 -21.61
N ASP A 99 2.66 10.31 -22.61
CA ASP A 99 1.94 9.53 -23.62
C ASP A 99 2.89 8.62 -24.43
N LYS A 100 4.09 9.13 -24.78
CA LYS A 100 5.09 8.34 -25.50
C LYS A 100 5.66 7.20 -24.67
N ARG A 101 5.74 7.36 -23.35
CA ARG A 101 6.16 6.30 -22.43
C ARG A 101 5.07 5.25 -22.24
N GLU A 102 3.81 5.64 -22.29
CA GLU A 102 2.69 4.67 -22.25
C GLU A 102 2.62 3.83 -23.53
N GLU A 103 2.81 4.43 -24.70
CA GLU A 103 2.82 3.68 -25.97
C GLU A 103 4.02 2.72 -26.12
N GLN A 104 5.15 3.00 -25.47
CA GLN A 104 6.33 2.13 -25.46
C GLN A 104 6.30 1.05 -24.37
N ARG A 105 5.31 1.09 -23.49
CA ARG A 105 5.09 0.06 -22.48
C ARG A 105 4.42 -1.15 -23.15
N ASP A 106 5.24 -2.00 -23.71
CA ASP A 106 4.78 -3.26 -24.31
C ASP A 106 4.03 -4.08 -23.26
N VAL A 107 2.72 -4.23 -23.46
CA VAL A 107 1.80 -4.90 -22.53
C VAL A 107 2.20 -6.37 -22.33
N SER A 108 2.96 -6.94 -23.28
CA SER A 108 3.45 -8.32 -23.23
C SER A 108 4.52 -8.56 -22.15
N GLU A 109 5.35 -7.54 -21.83
CA GLU A 109 6.38 -7.67 -20.78
C GLU A 109 5.84 -7.47 -19.36
N LYS A 110 4.59 -7.03 -19.22
CA LYS A 110 3.99 -6.71 -17.91
C LYS A 110 2.97 -7.72 -17.40
N SER A 111 2.72 -8.77 -18.17
CA SER A 111 1.71 -9.76 -17.81
C SER A 111 2.33 -10.85 -16.93
N ILE A 112 1.75 -11.09 -15.77
CA ILE A 112 1.98 -12.27 -14.92
C ILE A 112 0.77 -13.20 -14.98
N LYS A 113 0.15 -13.24 -16.18
CA LYS A 113 -1.10 -13.95 -16.41
C LYS A 113 -0.96 -15.44 -16.13
N GLY A 114 -1.86 -15.93 -15.29
CA GLY A 114 -1.94 -17.34 -14.94
C GLY A 114 -0.99 -17.77 -13.84
N LEU A 115 -0.18 -16.86 -13.26
CA LEU A 115 0.58 -17.20 -12.06
C LEU A 115 -0.34 -17.29 -10.85
N HIS A 116 -0.14 -18.34 -10.06
CA HIS A 116 -0.82 -18.56 -8.79
C HIS A 116 0.03 -17.99 -7.66
N ILE A 117 -0.43 -16.89 -7.08
CA ILE A 117 0.28 -16.15 -6.02
C ILE A 117 -0.34 -16.43 -4.66
N LEU A 118 0.46 -16.86 -3.70
CA LEU A 118 0.07 -16.87 -2.30
C LEU A 118 0.45 -15.52 -1.67
N LEU A 119 -0.56 -14.71 -1.30
CA LEU A 119 -0.40 -13.38 -0.72
C LEU A 119 -0.69 -13.44 0.78
N ALA A 120 0.31 -13.14 1.61
CA ALA A 120 0.18 -13.06 3.06
C ALA A 120 0.29 -11.60 3.53
N GLU A 121 -0.79 -11.09 4.14
CA GLU A 121 -0.94 -9.71 4.61
C GLU A 121 -2.01 -9.68 5.71
N ASP A 122 -1.78 -9.00 6.82
CA ASP A 122 -2.73 -8.95 7.94
C ASP A 122 -3.68 -7.75 7.91
N ASN A 123 -3.33 -6.73 7.14
CA ASN A 123 -4.15 -5.54 6.99
C ASN A 123 -5.12 -5.68 5.82
N GLU A 124 -6.42 -5.61 6.11
CA GLU A 124 -7.50 -5.80 5.13
C GLU A 124 -7.37 -4.85 3.92
N LEU A 125 -7.08 -3.57 4.15
CA LEU A 125 -6.94 -2.60 3.08
C LEU A 125 -5.72 -2.88 2.19
N ASN A 126 -4.59 -3.23 2.80
CA ASN A 126 -3.39 -3.60 2.05
C ASN A 126 -3.62 -4.89 1.23
N MET A 127 -4.31 -5.87 1.81
CA MET A 127 -4.70 -7.11 1.16
C MET A 127 -5.56 -6.83 -0.08
N GLU A 128 -6.61 -6.01 0.05
CA GLU A 128 -7.49 -5.63 -1.06
C GLU A 128 -6.74 -4.89 -2.17
N ILE A 129 -5.87 -3.95 -1.81
CA ILE A 129 -5.06 -3.20 -2.78
C ILE A 129 -4.12 -4.14 -3.54
N ALA A 130 -3.40 -5.00 -2.81
CA ALA A 130 -2.44 -5.92 -3.41
C ALA A 130 -3.16 -6.96 -4.32
N GLU A 131 -4.28 -7.53 -3.85
CA GLU A 131 -5.11 -8.44 -4.64
C GLU A 131 -5.59 -7.77 -5.94
N PHE A 132 -6.18 -6.58 -5.83
CA PHE A 132 -6.67 -5.82 -6.98
C PHE A 132 -5.57 -5.57 -8.02
N VAL A 133 -4.40 -5.13 -7.55
CA VAL A 133 -3.24 -4.86 -8.41
C VAL A 133 -2.78 -6.13 -9.15
N LEU A 134 -2.63 -7.24 -8.42
CA LEU A 134 -2.16 -8.51 -8.98
C LEU A 134 -3.17 -9.11 -9.97
N GLN A 135 -4.46 -9.06 -9.65
CA GLN A 135 -5.52 -9.56 -10.53
C GLN A 135 -5.63 -8.74 -11.82
N ASN A 136 -5.44 -7.41 -11.76
CA ASN A 136 -5.46 -6.55 -12.94
C ASN A 136 -4.32 -6.85 -13.93
N VAL A 137 -3.22 -7.43 -13.47
CA VAL A 137 -2.11 -7.89 -14.33
C VAL A 137 -2.18 -9.38 -14.64
N GLY A 138 -3.29 -10.04 -14.27
CA GLY A 138 -3.69 -11.37 -14.70
C GLY A 138 -3.26 -12.53 -13.80
N ALA A 139 -2.81 -12.27 -12.57
CA ALA A 139 -2.50 -13.32 -11.60
C ALA A 139 -3.74 -13.84 -10.86
N ASP A 140 -3.69 -15.10 -10.45
CA ASP A 140 -4.62 -15.70 -9.51
C ASP A 140 -4.06 -15.58 -8.08
N VAL A 141 -4.85 -15.02 -7.15
CA VAL A 141 -4.39 -14.71 -5.79
C VAL A 141 -5.11 -15.57 -4.76
N THR A 142 -4.33 -16.28 -3.93
CA THR A 142 -4.82 -16.93 -2.72
C THR A 142 -4.36 -16.13 -1.51
N LYS A 143 -5.30 -15.75 -0.63
CA LYS A 143 -5.05 -14.87 0.52
C LYS A 143 -4.75 -15.66 1.79
N ALA A 144 -3.78 -15.18 2.57
CA ALA A 144 -3.48 -15.62 3.93
C ALA A 144 -3.39 -14.39 4.84
N TRP A 145 -4.07 -14.42 5.97
CA TRP A 145 -4.18 -13.28 6.89
C TRP A 145 -3.09 -13.22 7.97
N ASN A 146 -2.18 -14.18 7.95
CA ASN A 146 -1.01 -14.25 8.82
C ASN A 146 -0.04 -15.32 8.28
N GLY A 147 1.16 -15.38 8.85
CA GLY A 147 2.19 -16.34 8.43
C GLY A 147 1.79 -17.79 8.66
N GLN A 148 1.01 -18.10 9.71
CA GLN A 148 0.57 -19.47 9.96
C GLN A 148 -0.40 -19.96 8.89
N GLU A 149 -1.35 -19.13 8.48
CA GLU A 149 -2.26 -19.44 7.37
C GLU A 149 -1.50 -19.65 6.06
N ALA A 150 -0.50 -18.80 5.78
CA ALA A 150 0.34 -18.96 4.59
C ALA A 150 1.05 -20.33 4.58
N VAL A 151 1.64 -20.74 5.71
CA VAL A 151 2.27 -22.06 5.84
C VAL A 151 1.26 -23.19 5.64
N GLU A 152 0.06 -23.08 6.22
CA GLU A 152 -0.97 -24.12 6.10
C GLU A 152 -1.52 -24.23 4.68
N LEU A 153 -1.79 -23.11 4.01
CA LEU A 153 -2.24 -23.08 2.62
C LEU A 153 -1.19 -23.70 1.70
N PHE A 154 0.07 -23.31 1.87
CA PHE A 154 1.17 -23.89 1.10
C PHE A 154 1.34 -25.39 1.37
N ARG A 155 1.24 -25.83 2.62
CA ARG A 155 1.32 -27.25 2.99
C ARG A 155 0.20 -28.11 2.39
N LYS A 156 -1.01 -27.56 2.31
CA LYS A 156 -2.21 -28.26 1.77
C LYS A 156 -2.28 -28.22 0.26
N SER A 157 -1.58 -27.33 -0.40
CA SER A 157 -1.57 -27.26 -1.86
C SER A 157 -0.84 -28.46 -2.46
N GLU A 158 -1.21 -28.83 -3.68
CA GLU A 158 -0.42 -29.76 -4.48
C GLU A 158 0.98 -29.17 -4.76
N PRO A 159 2.03 -29.99 -4.92
CA PRO A 159 3.32 -29.51 -5.37
C PRO A 159 3.20 -28.70 -6.68
N GLY A 160 3.77 -27.48 -6.69
CA GLY A 160 3.61 -26.54 -7.79
C GLY A 160 2.25 -25.83 -7.84
N GLY A 161 1.43 -25.91 -6.79
CA GLY A 161 0.13 -25.24 -6.72
C GLY A 161 0.25 -23.72 -6.55
N PHE A 162 1.43 -23.22 -6.19
CA PHE A 162 1.79 -21.80 -6.18
C PHE A 162 3.08 -21.59 -6.94
N ASP A 163 3.16 -20.51 -7.70
CA ASP A 163 4.35 -20.10 -8.45
C ASP A 163 5.24 -19.18 -7.63
N ILE A 164 4.66 -18.39 -6.72
CA ILE A 164 5.37 -17.41 -5.90
C ILE A 164 4.58 -17.07 -4.63
N ILE A 165 5.30 -16.66 -3.60
CA ILE A 165 4.72 -16.18 -2.33
C ILE A 165 5.10 -14.71 -2.14
N LEU A 166 4.11 -13.84 -1.93
CA LEU A 166 4.29 -12.48 -1.42
C LEU A 166 4.00 -12.50 0.08
N MET A 167 5.01 -12.19 0.89
CA MET A 167 4.96 -12.38 2.34
C MET A 167 5.22 -11.07 3.07
N ASP A 168 4.20 -10.53 3.75
CA ASP A 168 4.46 -9.45 4.70
C ASP A 168 5.35 -9.93 5.84
N ILE A 169 6.29 -9.09 6.24
CA ILE A 169 7.20 -9.38 7.34
C ILE A 169 6.49 -9.25 8.69
N MET A 170 5.68 -8.20 8.85
CA MET A 170 5.12 -7.82 10.14
C MET A 170 3.65 -8.24 10.25
N MET A 171 3.42 -9.49 10.63
CA MET A 171 2.07 -10.04 10.84
C MET A 171 1.90 -10.60 12.26
N PRO A 172 0.67 -10.59 12.81
CA PRO A 172 0.35 -11.24 14.08
C PRO A 172 0.40 -12.77 13.94
N VAL A 173 0.38 -13.48 15.07
CA VAL A 173 0.40 -14.94 15.19
C VAL A 173 1.72 -15.55 14.76
N MET A 174 2.15 -15.32 13.53
CA MET A 174 3.42 -15.76 12.95
C MET A 174 3.88 -14.70 11.95
N ASN A 175 5.07 -14.16 12.15
CA ASN A 175 5.67 -13.19 11.24
C ASN A 175 6.20 -13.85 9.94
N GLY A 176 6.49 -13.02 8.92
CA GLY A 176 6.91 -13.52 7.61
C GLY A 176 8.23 -14.26 7.62
N TYR A 177 9.17 -13.91 8.51
CA TYR A 177 10.45 -14.64 8.64
C TYR A 177 10.24 -16.07 9.18
N GLU A 178 9.42 -16.21 10.21
CA GLU A 178 9.07 -17.51 10.80
C GLU A 178 8.31 -18.36 9.80
N ALA A 179 7.31 -17.79 9.13
CA ALA A 179 6.54 -18.46 8.08
C ALA A 179 7.44 -18.97 6.95
N THR A 180 8.39 -18.14 6.48
CA THR A 180 9.36 -18.54 5.45
C THR A 180 10.22 -19.69 5.88
N LYS A 181 10.80 -19.65 7.10
CA LYS A 181 11.61 -20.75 7.65
C LYS A 181 10.79 -22.04 7.75
N MET A 182 9.53 -21.95 8.19
CA MET A 182 8.64 -23.11 8.24
C MET A 182 8.34 -23.67 6.85
N ILE A 183 8.02 -22.83 5.86
CA ILE A 183 7.82 -23.27 4.48
C ILE A 183 9.09 -23.98 3.97
N ARG A 184 10.26 -23.38 4.13
CA ARG A 184 11.55 -23.95 3.68
C ARG A 184 11.90 -25.29 4.37
N SER A 185 11.36 -25.54 5.57
CA SER A 185 11.57 -26.79 6.33
C SER A 185 10.61 -27.92 5.96
N LEU A 186 9.58 -27.67 5.14
CA LEU A 186 8.64 -28.70 4.73
C LEU A 186 9.33 -29.76 3.86
N ASP A 187 8.94 -31.02 4.06
CA ASP A 187 9.46 -32.16 3.28
C ASP A 187 8.77 -32.26 1.90
N ARG A 188 9.05 -31.26 1.07
CA ARG A 188 8.61 -31.19 -0.33
C ARG A 188 9.59 -30.35 -1.15
N GLU A 189 9.83 -30.75 -2.39
CA GLU A 189 10.89 -30.13 -3.20
C GLU A 189 10.61 -28.67 -3.53
N ASP A 190 9.37 -28.34 -3.89
CA ASP A 190 8.97 -26.97 -4.23
C ASP A 190 9.05 -26.01 -3.02
N ALA A 191 8.96 -26.50 -1.80
CA ALA A 191 9.19 -25.69 -0.59
C ALA A 191 10.59 -25.08 -0.51
N LYS A 192 11.58 -25.74 -1.10
CA LYS A 192 12.98 -25.26 -1.13
C LYS A 192 13.23 -24.24 -2.23
N THR A 193 12.45 -24.31 -3.30
CA THR A 193 12.69 -23.54 -4.55
C THR A 193 11.70 -22.44 -4.79
N ILE A 194 10.45 -22.55 -4.30
CA ILE A 194 9.42 -21.51 -4.54
C ILE A 194 9.94 -20.12 -4.21
N PRO A 195 9.85 -19.14 -5.12
CA PRO A 195 10.21 -17.77 -4.83
C PRO A 195 9.35 -17.19 -3.70
N ILE A 196 9.99 -16.54 -2.72
CA ILE A 196 9.33 -15.81 -1.65
C ILE A 196 9.85 -14.39 -1.66
N ILE A 197 8.95 -13.42 -1.90
CA ILE A 197 9.24 -11.99 -1.87
C ILE A 197 8.75 -11.42 -0.54
N ALA A 198 9.64 -10.78 0.22
CA ALA A 198 9.28 -10.03 1.40
C ALA A 198 8.57 -8.74 1.02
N MET A 199 7.45 -8.42 1.67
CA MET A 199 6.83 -7.11 1.65
C MET A 199 7.14 -6.39 2.96
N THR A 200 7.74 -5.21 2.90
CA THR A 200 8.21 -4.49 4.09
C THR A 200 7.81 -3.02 4.05
N ALA A 201 7.54 -2.43 5.21
CA ALA A 201 7.33 -0.98 5.34
C ALA A 201 8.64 -0.19 5.23
N ASN A 202 9.81 -0.83 5.39
CA ASN A 202 11.12 -0.18 5.45
C ASN A 202 12.13 -0.86 4.52
N ALA A 203 12.96 -0.01 3.86
CA ALA A 203 14.04 -0.47 2.97
C ALA A 203 15.39 -0.65 3.69
N PHE A 204 15.43 -0.77 5.02
CA PHE A 204 16.68 -0.82 5.75
C PHE A 204 17.48 -2.10 5.48
N THR A 205 18.79 -1.94 5.45
CA THR A 205 19.75 -3.01 5.15
C THR A 205 19.63 -4.21 6.11
N GLU A 206 19.23 -3.97 7.36
CA GLU A 206 19.03 -5.04 8.36
C GLU A 206 17.84 -5.95 8.02
N ASP A 207 16.73 -5.39 7.54
CA ASP A 207 15.55 -6.18 7.18
C ASP A 207 15.81 -7.05 5.94
N ARG A 208 16.60 -6.53 5.00
CA ARG A 208 17.05 -7.30 3.83
C ARG A 208 17.91 -8.51 4.24
N LEU A 209 18.82 -8.31 5.20
CA LEU A 209 19.69 -9.38 5.68
C LEU A 209 18.87 -10.47 6.37
N LYS A 210 17.96 -10.10 7.27
CA LYS A 210 17.05 -11.02 7.96
C LYS A 210 16.15 -11.80 6.99
N ALA A 211 15.62 -11.12 5.96
CA ALA A 211 14.80 -11.75 4.93
C ALA A 211 15.61 -12.84 4.19
N LYS A 212 16.85 -12.52 3.79
CA LYS A 212 17.74 -13.46 3.15
C LYS A 212 18.12 -14.64 4.06
N GLU A 213 18.42 -14.39 5.33
CA GLU A 213 18.71 -15.43 6.32
C GLU A 213 17.50 -16.34 6.58
N ALA A 214 16.29 -15.82 6.49
CA ALA A 214 15.06 -16.60 6.58
C ALA A 214 14.82 -17.48 5.35
N GLY A 215 15.49 -17.22 4.22
CA GLY A 215 15.32 -17.95 2.95
C GLY A 215 14.40 -17.28 1.94
N MET A 216 14.13 -15.96 2.10
CA MET A 216 13.42 -15.16 1.10
C MET A 216 14.35 -14.81 -0.07
N ASN A 217 13.80 -14.69 -1.26
CA ASN A 217 14.55 -14.48 -2.50
C ASN A 217 14.77 -13.01 -2.82
N GLU A 218 13.77 -12.17 -2.52
CA GLU A 218 13.80 -10.74 -2.82
C GLU A 218 12.92 -9.96 -1.81
N HIS A 219 12.95 -8.65 -1.86
CA HIS A 219 12.11 -7.79 -1.02
C HIS A 219 11.56 -6.62 -1.83
N ILE A 220 10.35 -6.18 -1.47
CA ILE A 220 9.66 -5.02 -2.02
C ILE A 220 9.14 -4.16 -0.87
N VAL A 221 9.28 -2.84 -1.03
CA VAL A 221 8.81 -1.86 -0.05
C VAL A 221 7.35 -1.53 -0.31
N LYS A 222 6.55 -1.42 0.75
CA LYS A 222 5.18 -0.92 0.69
C LYS A 222 5.17 0.63 0.65
N PRO A 223 4.27 1.28 -0.12
CA PRO A 223 3.22 0.69 -0.96
C PRO A 223 3.79 -0.01 -2.19
N LEU A 224 3.09 -1.06 -2.65
CA LEU A 224 3.57 -1.89 -3.76
C LEU A 224 3.68 -1.09 -5.06
N ASP A 225 4.88 -0.97 -5.57
CA ASP A 225 5.14 -0.51 -6.93
C ASP A 225 4.91 -1.69 -7.90
N VAL A 226 3.84 -1.59 -8.69
CA VAL A 226 3.39 -2.65 -9.61
C VAL A 226 4.45 -3.00 -10.64
N GLU A 227 5.13 -2.00 -11.21
CA GLU A 227 6.14 -2.22 -12.24
C GLU A 227 7.36 -2.94 -11.66
N LEU A 228 7.80 -2.52 -10.47
CA LEU A 228 8.90 -3.15 -9.77
C LEU A 228 8.53 -4.58 -9.37
N LEU A 229 7.30 -4.80 -8.86
CA LEU A 229 6.82 -6.11 -8.46
C LEU A 229 6.82 -7.09 -9.65
N ILE A 230 6.28 -6.69 -10.80
CA ILE A 230 6.25 -7.51 -12.00
C ILE A 230 7.68 -7.84 -12.46
N LYS A 231 8.58 -6.86 -12.50
CA LYS A 231 10.00 -7.08 -12.86
C LYS A 231 10.68 -8.09 -11.93
N VAL A 232 10.40 -8.02 -10.63
CA VAL A 232 10.95 -8.95 -9.64
C VAL A 232 10.36 -10.34 -9.82
N ILE A 233 9.04 -10.44 -10.04
CA ILE A 233 8.38 -11.72 -10.32
C ILE A 233 8.96 -12.38 -11.57
N HIS A 234 9.07 -11.67 -12.68
CA HIS A 234 9.66 -12.20 -13.92
C HIS A 234 11.11 -12.69 -13.72
N LYS A 235 11.90 -11.99 -12.91
CA LYS A 235 13.27 -12.40 -12.59
C LYS A 235 13.35 -13.70 -11.80
N LEU A 236 12.34 -13.98 -10.96
CA LEU A 236 12.34 -15.11 -10.03
C LEU A 236 11.58 -16.32 -10.56
N VAL A 237 10.55 -16.08 -11.38
CA VAL A 237 9.74 -17.10 -12.03
C VAL A 237 10.18 -17.12 -13.50
N GLU A 238 11.35 -17.72 -13.79
CA GLU A 238 11.76 -17.96 -15.17
C GLU A 238 10.78 -18.94 -15.84
N TYR A 239 10.22 -18.53 -16.97
CA TYR A 239 9.42 -19.34 -17.88
C TYR A 239 10.32 -20.20 -18.75
#